data_38d4e1a9ddaba21eedf24f4302a07310
#
_entry.id   38d4e1a9ddaba21eedf24f4302a07310
#
_cell.length_a   1.000
_cell.length_b   1.000
_cell.length_c   1.000
_cell.angle_alpha   90.00
_cell.angle_beta   90.00
_cell.angle_gamma   90.00
#
_symmetry.space_group_name_H-M   'P 1'
#
loop_
_entity.id
_entity.type
_entity.pdbx_description
1 polymer ?
#
loop_
_entity_poly.entity_id
_entity_poly.type
_entity_poly.pdbx_seq_one_letter_code
_entity_poly.pdbx_strand_id
1 'polypeptide(L)'
;MTNFELVLLRHGESEWNAKNLFTGWVDVRLSEKGEAEARRGGVMLAERGLLPDVLHTSLLRRAIHTSQLALDACDRHWIPVQRSWRLNERHYGALQGKDKAQTLAEYGEEQFQLWRRSFDVPPPPIDDADPFLSLIHISEPTRPY
;
A
#
# COMPACT_ATOMS: atom_id res chain seq x y z
N MET A 1 -22.05 14.50 -22.13
CA MET A 1 -21.36 14.58 -20.83
C MET A 1 -20.14 13.66 -20.87
N THR A 2 -18.99 14.18 -20.54
CA THR A 2 -17.77 13.34 -20.47
C THR A 2 -17.82 12.54 -19.16
N ASN A 3 -18.00 11.25 -19.23
CA ASN A 3 -17.97 10.39 -18.07
C ASN A 3 -16.50 10.09 -17.74
N PHE A 4 -16.11 10.34 -16.49
CA PHE A 4 -14.82 9.90 -15.97
C PHE A 4 -15.00 8.58 -15.22
N GLU A 5 -14.11 7.63 -15.47
CA GLU A 5 -14.07 6.36 -14.75
C GLU A 5 -12.89 6.36 -13.77
N LEU A 6 -13.15 5.97 -12.53
CA LEU A 6 -12.12 5.80 -11.51
C LEU A 6 -11.95 4.31 -11.23
N VAL A 7 -10.75 3.81 -11.49
CA VAL A 7 -10.36 2.43 -11.14
C VAL A 7 -9.50 2.47 -9.88
N LEU A 8 -9.90 1.74 -8.86
CA LEU A 8 -9.13 1.55 -7.62
C LEU A 8 -8.50 0.16 -7.64
N LEU A 9 -7.19 0.11 -7.86
CA LEU A 9 -6.41 -1.12 -7.85
C LEU A 9 -5.61 -1.20 -6.54
N ARG A 10 -5.87 -2.23 -5.74
CA ARG A 10 -5.05 -2.53 -4.56
C ARG A 10 -3.78 -3.25 -4.99
N HIS A 11 -2.66 -2.97 -4.31
CA HIS A 11 -1.42 -3.70 -4.52
C HIS A 11 -1.57 -5.21 -4.25
N GLY A 12 -0.81 -6.03 -4.95
CA GLY A 12 -0.71 -7.47 -4.73
C GLY A 12 -0.17 -7.82 -3.35
N GLU A 13 -0.20 -9.10 -2.99
CA GLU A 13 0.35 -9.59 -1.73
C GLU A 13 1.80 -9.13 -1.55
N SER A 14 2.12 -8.54 -0.41
CA SER A 14 3.50 -8.20 -0.04
C SER A 14 4.14 -9.31 0.80
N GLU A 15 5.47 -9.33 0.89
CA GLU A 15 6.22 -10.25 1.76
C GLU A 15 5.72 -10.24 3.21
N TRP A 16 5.31 -9.07 3.71
CA TRP A 16 4.78 -8.93 5.07
C TRP A 16 3.29 -9.27 5.18
N ASN A 17 2.52 -9.14 4.10
CA ASN A 17 1.16 -9.69 4.08
C ASN A 17 1.22 -11.23 4.20
N ALA A 18 2.12 -11.89 3.46
CA ALA A 18 2.32 -13.33 3.54
C ALA A 18 2.73 -13.80 4.94
N LYS A 19 3.47 -12.96 5.68
CA LYS A 19 3.90 -13.22 7.06
C LYS A 19 2.91 -12.74 8.12
N ASN A 20 1.76 -12.18 7.73
CA ASN A 20 0.76 -11.61 8.63
C ASN A 20 1.27 -10.47 9.53
N LEU A 21 2.20 -9.66 9.04
CA LEU A 21 2.77 -8.53 9.78
C LEU A 21 2.06 -7.22 9.45
N PHE A 22 2.04 -6.28 10.41
CA PHE A 22 1.67 -4.90 10.16
C PHE A 22 2.74 -4.22 9.30
N THR A 23 2.35 -3.65 8.17
CA THR A 23 3.29 -3.06 7.21
C THR A 23 3.31 -1.53 7.28
N GLY A 24 2.18 -0.87 7.01
CA GLY A 24 2.11 0.58 7.00
C GLY A 24 3.10 1.21 6.02
N TRP A 25 4.00 2.05 6.52
CA TRP A 25 5.00 2.75 5.71
C TRP A 25 6.32 1.98 5.52
N VAL A 26 6.49 0.83 6.16
CA VAL A 26 7.65 -0.02 5.87
C VAL A 26 7.61 -0.44 4.41
N ASP A 27 8.70 -0.19 3.69
CA ASP A 27 8.73 -0.32 2.23
C ASP A 27 9.15 -1.72 1.77
N VAL A 28 8.26 -2.69 1.99
CA VAL A 28 8.44 -4.10 1.61
C VAL A 28 8.07 -4.34 0.15
N ARG A 29 8.61 -5.42 -0.41
CA ARG A 29 8.35 -5.86 -1.79
C ARG A 29 7.04 -6.66 -1.90
N LEU A 30 6.59 -6.84 -3.12
CA LEU A 30 5.60 -7.86 -3.44
C LEU A 30 6.20 -9.25 -3.25
N SER A 31 5.37 -10.22 -2.88
CA SER A 31 5.68 -11.64 -3.03
C SER A 31 5.53 -12.05 -4.51
N GLU A 32 6.03 -13.22 -4.90
CA GLU A 32 5.81 -13.76 -6.25
C GLU A 32 4.31 -13.87 -6.57
N LYS A 33 3.51 -14.28 -5.59
CA LYS A 33 2.04 -14.29 -5.73
C LYS A 33 1.49 -12.88 -5.97
N GLY A 34 1.99 -11.88 -5.23
CA GLY A 34 1.57 -10.48 -5.39
C GLY A 34 1.91 -9.91 -6.76
N GLU A 35 3.02 -10.30 -7.35
CA GLU A 35 3.38 -9.93 -8.73
C GLU A 35 2.42 -10.57 -9.75
N ALA A 36 2.07 -11.84 -9.56
CA ALA A 36 1.08 -12.51 -10.40
C ALA A 36 -0.31 -11.89 -10.28
N GLU A 37 -0.73 -11.52 -9.06
CA GLU A 37 -1.97 -10.79 -8.81
C GLU A 37 -2.00 -9.43 -9.51
N ALA A 38 -0.90 -8.69 -9.48
CA ALA A 38 -0.77 -7.40 -10.14
C ALA A 38 -0.91 -7.51 -11.68
N ARG A 39 -0.23 -8.49 -12.30
CA ARG A 39 -0.36 -8.78 -13.74
C ARG A 39 -1.79 -9.16 -14.10
N ARG A 40 -2.42 -10.03 -13.31
CA ARG A 40 -3.82 -10.42 -13.50
C ARG A 40 -4.75 -9.21 -13.42
N GLY A 41 -4.51 -8.27 -12.50
CA GLY A 41 -5.25 -7.00 -12.42
C GLY A 41 -5.23 -6.23 -13.74
N GLY A 42 -4.06 -6.10 -14.36
CA GLY A 42 -3.91 -5.47 -15.67
C GLY A 42 -4.65 -6.21 -16.79
N VAL A 43 -4.55 -7.54 -16.83
CA VAL A 43 -5.32 -8.35 -17.79
C VAL A 43 -6.82 -8.13 -17.63
N MET A 44 -7.32 -8.10 -16.40
CA MET A 44 -8.75 -7.86 -16.13
C MET A 44 -9.20 -6.45 -16.55
N LEU A 45 -8.34 -5.44 -16.44
CA LEU A 45 -8.62 -4.10 -16.97
C LEU A 45 -8.77 -4.13 -18.50
N ALA A 46 -7.84 -4.76 -19.18
CA ALA A 46 -7.88 -4.91 -20.65
C ALA A 46 -9.13 -5.64 -21.11
N GLU A 47 -9.46 -6.79 -20.50
CA GLU A 47 -10.63 -7.60 -20.83
C GLU A 47 -11.95 -6.84 -20.66
N ARG A 48 -12.00 -5.87 -19.73
CA ARG A 48 -13.19 -5.03 -19.48
C ARG A 48 -13.19 -3.72 -20.29
N GLY A 49 -12.16 -3.45 -21.06
CA GLY A 49 -12.01 -2.18 -21.77
C GLY A 49 -11.77 -0.97 -20.85
N LEU A 50 -11.37 -1.21 -19.59
CA LEU A 50 -11.07 -0.16 -18.62
C LEU A 50 -9.59 0.24 -18.74
N LEU A 51 -9.23 0.87 -19.84
CA LEU A 51 -7.86 1.26 -20.13
C LEU A 51 -7.59 2.66 -19.55
N PRO A 52 -6.71 2.79 -18.55
CA PRO A 52 -6.45 4.07 -17.90
C PRO A 52 -5.69 5.04 -18.80
N ASP A 53 -5.98 6.33 -18.65
CA ASP A 53 -5.28 7.45 -19.33
C ASP A 53 -4.24 8.11 -18.42
N VAL A 54 -4.35 7.93 -17.11
CA VAL A 54 -3.43 8.43 -16.10
C VAL A 54 -3.40 7.47 -14.91
N LEU A 55 -2.23 7.32 -14.31
CA LEU A 55 -2.04 6.54 -13.09
C LEU A 55 -1.63 7.45 -11.94
N HIS A 56 -2.27 7.26 -10.79
CA HIS A 56 -1.84 7.82 -9.52
C HIS A 56 -1.43 6.68 -8.58
N THR A 57 -0.25 6.76 -7.99
CA THR A 57 0.25 5.74 -7.05
C THR A 57 0.97 6.37 -5.86
N SER A 58 1.19 5.58 -4.82
CA SER A 58 1.95 6.00 -3.64
C SER A 58 3.47 5.99 -3.90
N LEU A 59 4.25 6.28 -2.85
CA LEU A 59 5.71 6.14 -2.87
C LEU A 59 6.18 4.76 -2.41
N LEU A 60 5.27 3.88 -2.00
CA LEU A 60 5.62 2.54 -1.54
C LEU A 60 5.90 1.61 -2.72
N ARG A 61 7.04 0.91 -2.68
CA ARG A 61 7.47 0.06 -3.81
C ARG A 61 6.45 -0.99 -4.20
N ARG A 62 5.72 -1.59 -3.26
CA ARG A 62 4.67 -2.57 -3.56
C ARG A 62 3.54 -1.99 -4.41
N ALA A 63 3.16 -0.73 -4.17
CA ALA A 63 2.14 -0.05 -4.97
C ALA A 63 2.69 0.37 -6.34
N ILE A 64 3.90 0.91 -6.37
CA ILE A 64 4.58 1.28 -7.63
C ILE A 64 4.77 0.03 -8.51
N HIS A 65 5.28 -1.06 -7.95
CA HIS A 65 5.53 -2.28 -8.71
C HIS A 65 4.22 -2.92 -9.19
N THR A 66 3.18 -2.95 -8.34
CA THR A 66 1.83 -3.39 -8.77
C THR A 66 1.34 -2.60 -9.98
N SER A 67 1.47 -1.28 -9.93
CA SER A 67 1.01 -0.43 -11.03
C SER A 67 1.81 -0.67 -12.32
N GLN A 68 3.12 -0.84 -12.22
CA GLN A 68 3.97 -1.16 -13.38
C GLN A 68 3.57 -2.47 -14.05
N LEU A 69 3.38 -3.54 -13.25
CA LEU A 69 2.98 -4.85 -13.74
C LEU A 69 1.57 -4.84 -14.34
N ALA A 70 0.65 -4.08 -13.75
CA ALA A 70 -0.71 -3.95 -14.28
C ALA A 70 -0.73 -3.14 -15.58
N LEU A 71 0.00 -2.03 -15.67
CA LEU A 71 0.08 -1.24 -16.90
C LEU A 71 0.76 -2.00 -18.03
N ASP A 72 1.81 -2.77 -17.74
CA ASP A 72 2.47 -3.66 -18.70
C ASP A 72 1.46 -4.68 -19.25
N ALA A 73 0.71 -5.33 -18.38
CA ALA A 73 -0.26 -6.36 -18.76
C ALA A 73 -1.47 -5.84 -19.56
N CYS A 74 -1.82 -4.55 -19.48
CA CYS A 74 -2.86 -3.94 -20.28
C CYS A 74 -2.33 -3.02 -21.40
N ASP A 75 -1.03 -3.08 -21.69
CA ASP A 75 -0.34 -2.30 -22.73
C ASP A 75 -0.53 -0.77 -22.58
N ARG A 76 -0.46 -0.29 -21.32
CA ARG A 76 -0.63 1.13 -20.97
C ARG A 76 0.55 1.70 -20.19
N HIS A 77 1.73 1.09 -20.24
CA HIS A 77 2.94 1.53 -19.52
C HIS A 77 3.45 2.92 -19.94
N TRP A 78 3.00 3.43 -21.07
CA TRP A 78 3.37 4.73 -21.64
C TRP A 78 2.57 5.93 -21.08
N ILE A 79 1.50 5.69 -20.31
CA ILE A 79 0.67 6.79 -19.77
C ILE A 79 1.37 7.59 -18.68
N PRO A 80 0.95 8.85 -18.43
CA PRO A 80 1.49 9.65 -17.32
C PRO A 80 1.27 8.97 -15.97
N VAL A 81 2.31 8.97 -15.14
CA VAL A 81 2.30 8.41 -13.77
C VAL A 81 2.61 9.51 -12.76
N GLN A 82 1.72 9.70 -11.80
CA GLN A 82 1.89 10.63 -10.69
C GLN A 82 2.04 9.87 -9.38
N ARG A 83 3.11 10.17 -8.63
CA ARG A 83 3.40 9.57 -7.34
C ARG A 83 3.19 10.57 -6.22
N SER A 84 2.55 10.13 -5.14
CA SER A 84 2.34 10.98 -3.98
C SER A 84 2.35 10.17 -2.69
N TRP A 85 3.06 10.66 -1.68
CA TRP A 85 3.02 10.06 -0.34
C TRP A 85 1.62 10.10 0.29
N ARG A 86 0.76 11.02 -0.15
CA ARG A 86 -0.63 11.11 0.30
C ARG A 86 -1.47 9.88 -0.05
N LEU A 87 -0.98 9.06 -0.98
CA LEU A 87 -1.58 7.78 -1.36
C LEU A 87 -0.91 6.59 -0.63
N ASN A 88 0.05 6.83 0.25
CA ASN A 88 0.61 5.78 1.09
C ASN A 88 -0.48 5.17 1.97
N GLU A 89 -0.32 3.88 2.29
CA GLU A 89 -1.12 3.22 3.32
C GLU A 89 -1.05 4.00 4.64
N ARG A 90 -2.07 3.86 5.48
CA ARG A 90 -2.02 4.46 6.82
C ARG A 90 -0.78 3.98 7.56
N HIS A 91 -0.22 4.87 8.35
CA HIS A 91 0.90 4.55 9.22
C HIS A 91 0.41 3.74 10.43
N TYR A 92 1.10 2.68 10.79
CA TYR A 92 0.76 1.83 11.93
C TYR A 92 1.61 2.08 13.18
N GLY A 93 2.41 3.16 13.20
CA GLY A 93 3.21 3.53 14.38
C GLY A 93 4.08 2.36 14.88
N ALA A 94 4.09 2.17 16.19
CA ALA A 94 4.82 1.08 16.85
C ALA A 94 4.30 -0.35 16.54
N LEU A 95 3.19 -0.48 15.81
CA LEU A 95 2.70 -1.78 15.36
C LEU A 95 3.43 -2.30 14.12
N GLN A 96 4.15 -1.44 13.39
CA GLN A 96 4.90 -1.85 12.20
C GLN A 96 5.89 -2.97 12.53
N GLY A 97 5.86 -4.04 11.75
CA GLY A 97 6.67 -5.25 11.96
C GLY A 97 6.12 -6.24 12.98
N LYS A 98 5.08 -5.88 13.74
CA LYS A 98 4.46 -6.81 14.69
C LYS A 98 3.53 -7.79 13.99
N ASP A 99 3.46 -9.02 14.51
CA ASP A 99 2.52 -10.03 14.06
C ASP A 99 1.09 -9.66 14.46
N LYS A 100 0.15 -9.74 13.51
CA LYS A 100 -1.24 -9.35 13.75
C LYS A 100 -1.97 -10.28 14.71
N ALA A 101 -1.67 -11.60 14.67
CA ALA A 101 -2.32 -12.55 15.56
C ALA A 101 -1.81 -12.39 17.01
N GLN A 102 -0.51 -12.15 17.18
CA GLN A 102 0.06 -11.85 18.50
C GLN A 102 -0.49 -10.53 19.05
N THR A 103 -0.56 -9.48 18.22
CA THR A 103 -1.13 -8.18 18.63
C THR A 103 -2.60 -8.33 19.04
N LEU A 104 -3.37 -9.11 18.29
CA LEU A 104 -4.77 -9.42 18.65
C LEU A 104 -4.87 -10.13 20.00
N ALA A 105 -4.02 -11.11 20.25
CA ALA A 105 -4.00 -11.85 21.51
C ALA A 105 -3.58 -10.99 22.70
N GLU A 106 -2.65 -10.05 22.49
CA GLU A 106 -2.11 -9.16 23.53
C GLU A 106 -3.09 -8.04 23.93
N TYR A 107 -3.74 -7.41 22.94
CA TYR A 107 -4.55 -6.20 23.16
C TYR A 107 -6.06 -6.43 23.05
N GLY A 108 -6.50 -7.60 22.63
CA GLY A 108 -7.90 -7.94 22.42
C GLY A 108 -8.51 -7.39 21.13
N GLU A 109 -9.65 -7.96 20.74
CA GLU A 109 -10.34 -7.68 19.46
C GLU A 109 -10.74 -6.20 19.31
N GLU A 110 -11.31 -5.61 20.35
CA GLU A 110 -11.82 -4.23 20.31
C GLU A 110 -10.69 -3.25 20.01
N GLN A 111 -9.60 -3.28 20.80
CA GLN A 111 -8.46 -2.37 20.61
C GLN A 111 -7.75 -2.63 19.28
N PHE A 112 -7.63 -3.89 18.87
CA PHE A 112 -7.04 -4.29 17.60
C PHE A 112 -7.82 -3.72 16.40
N GLN A 113 -9.17 -3.77 16.44
CA GLN A 113 -10.00 -3.21 15.39
C GLN A 113 -9.97 -1.68 15.37
N LEU A 114 -9.93 -1.02 16.53
CA LEU A 114 -9.77 0.43 16.62
C LEU A 114 -8.48 0.88 15.90
N TRP A 115 -7.35 0.27 16.17
CA TRP A 115 -6.09 0.61 15.49
C TRP A 115 -6.11 0.32 13.99
N ARG A 116 -6.83 -0.70 13.56
CA ARG A 116 -6.88 -1.09 12.14
C ARG A 116 -7.91 -0.32 11.32
N ARG A 117 -9.02 0.07 11.91
CA ARG A 117 -10.20 0.52 11.17
C ARG A 117 -10.73 1.89 11.59
N SER A 118 -10.47 2.34 12.81
CA SER A 118 -10.95 3.64 13.24
C SER A 118 -10.31 4.77 12.43
N PHE A 119 -11.07 5.83 12.22
CA PHE A 119 -10.59 7.06 11.59
C PHE A 119 -9.79 7.93 12.57
N ASP A 120 -10.20 7.98 13.83
CA ASP A 120 -9.75 8.91 14.86
C ASP A 120 -8.86 8.29 15.95
N VAL A 121 -8.81 6.96 16.05
CA VAL A 121 -7.94 6.28 17.01
C VAL A 121 -6.62 5.90 16.33
N PRO A 122 -5.51 6.63 16.63
CA PRO A 122 -4.22 6.31 16.04
C PRO A 122 -3.63 5.04 16.67
N PRO A 123 -2.79 4.31 15.93
CA PRO A 123 -1.93 3.28 16.50
C PRO A 123 -0.98 3.88 17.54
N PRO A 124 -0.35 3.06 18.43
CA PRO A 124 0.66 3.54 19.35
C PRO A 124 1.77 4.30 18.63
N PRO A 125 2.25 5.43 19.17
CA PRO A 125 3.32 6.21 18.56
C PRO A 125 4.59 5.37 18.45
N ILE A 126 5.36 5.62 17.38
CA ILE A 126 6.65 4.99 17.18
C ILE A 126 7.67 5.63 18.12
N ASP A 127 8.53 4.83 18.71
CA ASP A 127 9.62 5.27 19.59
C ASP A 127 10.83 5.73 18.75
N ASP A 128 11.62 6.67 19.28
CA ASP A 128 12.85 7.17 18.64
C ASP A 128 13.89 6.06 18.42
N ALA A 129 13.86 5.00 19.23
CA ALA A 129 14.71 3.84 19.11
C ALA A 129 14.18 2.77 18.15
N ASP A 130 12.97 2.94 17.61
CA ASP A 130 12.37 1.96 16.72
C ASP A 130 13.13 1.90 15.38
N PRO A 131 13.54 0.71 14.92
CA PRO A 131 14.31 0.57 13.69
C PRO A 131 13.56 1.03 12.43
N PHE A 132 12.23 1.14 12.50
CA PHE A 132 11.41 1.60 11.38
C PHE A 132 11.22 3.13 11.35
N LEU A 133 11.64 3.87 12.35
CA LEU A 133 11.54 5.33 12.37
C LEU A 133 12.31 5.96 11.21
N SER A 134 13.50 5.46 10.91
CA SER A 134 14.34 5.95 9.82
C SER A 134 13.71 5.72 8.43
N LEU A 135 12.92 4.66 8.27
CA LEU A 135 12.22 4.37 7.02
C LEU A 135 11.10 5.37 6.73
N ILE A 136 10.50 5.92 7.76
CA ILE A 136 9.49 6.98 7.63
C ILE A 136 10.13 8.24 7.05
N HIS A 137 11.31 8.62 7.51
CA HIS A 137 12.05 9.79 7.04
C HIS A 137 12.52 9.65 5.58
N ILE A 138 12.82 8.43 5.13
CA ILE A 138 13.20 8.15 3.74
C ILE A 138 11.99 8.24 2.81
N SER A 139 10.83 7.87 3.29
CA SER A 139 9.58 7.85 2.51
C SER A 139 8.83 9.18 2.52
N GLU A 140 9.13 10.08 3.46
CA GLU A 140 8.57 11.43 3.45
C GLU A 140 9.35 12.30 2.46
N PRO A 141 8.74 12.75 1.36
CA PRO A 141 9.26 13.92 0.69
C PRO A 141 9.20 15.06 1.70
N THR A 142 10.31 15.77 1.85
CA THR A 142 10.48 16.94 2.73
C THR A 142 9.15 17.62 3.01
N ARG A 143 8.78 17.71 4.33
CA ARG A 143 7.55 18.34 4.78
C ARG A 143 7.33 19.64 4.03
N PRO A 144 6.18 19.86 3.41
CA PRO A 144 5.81 21.20 3.02
C PRO A 144 5.68 22.00 4.32
N TYR A 145 6.48 23.00 4.46
CA TYR A 145 6.40 23.98 5.53
C TYR A 145 5.07 24.71 5.48
#